data_741e2187b54573d7caf3cb43a991e602
#
_entry.id   741e2187b54573d7caf3cb43a991e602
#
_cell.length_a   1.000
_cell.length_b   1.000
_cell.length_c   1.000
_cell.angle_alpha   90.00
_cell.angle_beta   90.00
_cell.angle_gamma   90.00
#
_symmetry.space_group_name_H-M   'P 1'
#
loop_
_entity.id
_entity.type
_entity.pdbx_description
1 polymer ?
#
loop_
_entity_poly.entity_id
_entity_poly.type
_entity_poly.pdbx_seq_one_letter_code
_entity_poly.pdbx_strand_id
1 'polypeptide(L)'
;MKKRLSIVVASALTIAGCGTFNNYVAAKKQTVEYYRIFDIRTTADRKTVAKAASNGIGRNVNNAQEATPIPSSADIPEKPGRFRLINPLEGSKLGAFAGGVGSLGLRMATCDGAVWTAKAVRSISGDSNLNLSACLFQYKGGYHLDLYAVFTKQEGGLLQISRDMAHALVGTPEEWTEKTFLDTVRSIHASVDAEITLLEAQPEISGTPWLDSIDAPQRK
;
A
#
# COMPACT_ATOMS: atom_id res chain seq x y z
N MET A 1 -2.41 -73.30 2.96
CA MET A 1 -1.96 -72.22 2.12
C MET A 1 -2.94 -71.03 2.15
N LYS A 2 -3.24 -70.41 3.32
CA LYS A 2 -4.20 -69.27 3.45
C LYS A 2 -3.76 -68.20 4.49
N LYS A 3 -2.49 -68.00 4.78
CA LYS A 3 -1.99 -67.06 5.79
C LYS A 3 -0.95 -65.99 5.30
N ARG A 4 -0.76 -65.83 3.99
CA ARG A 4 0.27 -64.87 3.47
C ARG A 4 -0.31 -63.69 2.71
N LEU A 5 -1.63 -63.50 2.66
CA LEU A 5 -2.25 -62.40 1.86
C LEU A 5 -2.73 -61.19 2.68
N SER A 6 -2.65 -61.23 4.00
CA SER A 6 -3.20 -60.18 4.86
C SER A 6 -2.21 -59.13 5.33
N ILE A 7 -0.93 -59.21 4.98
CA ILE A 7 0.11 -58.29 5.46
C ILE A 7 0.47 -57.19 4.42
N VAL A 8 0.14 -57.36 3.15
CA VAL A 8 0.49 -56.42 2.10
C VAL A 8 -0.47 -55.22 1.97
N VAL A 9 -1.70 -55.33 2.46
CA VAL A 9 -2.68 -54.23 2.33
C VAL A 9 -2.55 -53.16 3.41
N ALA A 10 -1.92 -53.45 4.54
CA ALA A 10 -1.75 -52.48 5.64
C ALA A 10 -0.63 -51.43 5.44
N SER A 11 0.32 -51.67 4.49
CA SER A 11 1.46 -50.79 4.29
C SER A 11 1.24 -49.71 3.21
N ALA A 12 0.16 -49.74 2.46
CA ALA A 12 -0.08 -48.79 1.36
C ALA A 12 -0.89 -47.53 1.77
N LEU A 13 -1.41 -47.46 2.98
CA LEU A 13 -2.23 -46.32 3.45
C LEU A 13 -1.48 -45.22 4.18
N THR A 14 -0.18 -45.37 4.43
CA THR A 14 0.60 -44.42 5.22
C THR A 14 1.37 -43.38 4.41
N ILE A 15 1.34 -43.41 3.06
CA ILE A 15 2.15 -42.49 2.21
C ILE A 15 1.31 -41.34 1.65
N ALA A 16 0.00 -41.35 1.75
CA ALA A 16 -0.87 -40.29 1.19
C ALA A 16 -1.08 -39.07 2.10
N GLY A 17 -0.53 -39.05 3.32
CA GLY A 17 -0.83 -38.05 4.34
C GLY A 17 0.14 -36.86 4.43
N CYS A 18 1.32 -36.93 3.80
CA CYS A 18 2.36 -35.91 4.03
C CYS A 18 2.29 -34.68 3.13
N GLY A 19 1.54 -34.69 2.06
CA GLY A 19 1.54 -33.57 1.09
C GLY A 19 0.59 -32.41 1.45
N THR A 20 -0.53 -32.70 2.08
CA THR A 20 -1.56 -31.68 2.38
C THR A 20 -1.33 -30.95 3.70
N PHE A 21 -0.70 -31.59 4.69
CA PHE A 21 -0.40 -30.95 5.98
C PHE A 21 0.67 -29.87 5.88
N ASN A 22 1.64 -30.00 4.98
CA ASN A 22 2.73 -29.01 4.82
C ASN A 22 2.25 -27.66 4.28
N ASN A 23 1.21 -27.64 3.45
CA ASN A 23 0.65 -26.39 2.94
C ASN A 23 -0.19 -25.60 3.99
N TYR A 24 -0.76 -26.31 4.98
CA TYR A 24 -1.51 -25.68 6.07
C TYR A 24 -0.61 -25.08 7.15
N VAL A 25 0.60 -25.61 7.32
CA VAL A 25 1.52 -25.20 8.39
C VAL A 25 2.49 -24.13 7.93
N ALA A 26 2.77 -24.03 6.63
CA ALA A 26 3.70 -23.05 6.08
C ALA A 26 2.99 -21.72 5.81
N ALA A 27 3.31 -20.71 6.63
CA ALA A 27 2.91 -19.34 6.35
C ALA A 27 3.65 -18.80 5.10
N LYS A 28 2.91 -18.32 4.10
CA LYS A 28 3.46 -17.66 2.91
C LYS A 28 3.45 -16.16 3.14
N LYS A 29 4.59 -15.49 2.96
CA LYS A 29 4.69 -14.03 2.97
C LYS A 29 4.61 -13.53 1.52
N GLN A 30 3.73 -12.58 1.27
CA GLN A 30 3.57 -11.91 -0.02
C GLN A 30 3.68 -10.41 0.19
N THR A 31 4.50 -9.75 -0.61
CA THR A 31 4.54 -8.29 -0.66
C THR A 31 3.42 -7.80 -1.57
N VAL A 32 2.64 -6.86 -1.06
CA VAL A 32 1.52 -6.23 -1.78
C VAL A 32 1.85 -4.77 -1.95
N GLU A 33 1.71 -4.28 -3.18
CA GLU A 33 1.93 -2.89 -3.54
C GLU A 33 0.62 -2.26 -4.01
N TYR A 34 0.34 -1.07 -3.50
CA TYR A 34 -0.79 -0.23 -3.88
C TYR A 34 -0.27 1.12 -4.36
N TYR A 35 -0.81 1.62 -5.47
CA TYR A 35 -0.61 3.01 -5.83
C TYR A 35 -1.82 3.62 -6.53
N ARG A 36 -1.94 4.93 -6.41
CA ARG A 36 -2.93 5.77 -7.07
C ARG A 36 -2.24 7.04 -7.52
N ILE A 37 -2.45 7.43 -8.77
CA ILE A 37 -1.94 8.69 -9.33
C ILE A 37 -3.13 9.49 -9.82
N PHE A 38 -3.29 10.69 -9.25
CA PHE A 38 -4.38 11.60 -9.58
C PHE A 38 -3.82 12.88 -10.22
N ASP A 39 -4.47 13.32 -11.29
CA ASP A 39 -4.34 14.67 -11.82
C ASP A 39 -5.39 15.56 -11.14
N ILE A 40 -4.95 16.67 -10.57
CA ILE A 40 -5.77 17.62 -9.80
C ILE A 40 -5.64 18.98 -10.48
N ARG A 41 -6.58 19.30 -11.35
CA ARG A 41 -6.61 20.57 -12.06
C ARG A 41 -7.27 21.63 -11.20
N THR A 42 -6.47 22.56 -10.75
CA THR A 42 -6.91 23.66 -9.88
C THR A 42 -5.95 24.83 -9.96
N THR A 43 -6.45 26.02 -9.68
CA THR A 43 -5.65 27.25 -9.49
C THR A 43 -5.32 27.53 -8.05
N ALA A 44 -5.74 26.66 -7.11
CA ALA A 44 -5.46 26.80 -5.69
C ALA A 44 -3.95 26.78 -5.42
N ASP A 45 -3.53 27.56 -4.46
CA ASP A 45 -2.12 27.65 -4.07
C ASP A 45 -1.61 26.33 -3.45
N ARG A 46 -0.30 26.13 -3.56
CA ARG A 46 0.40 24.94 -3.07
C ARG A 46 0.13 24.63 -1.60
N LYS A 47 0.10 25.65 -0.75
CA LYS A 47 -0.08 25.47 0.70
C LYS A 47 -1.49 24.95 1.01
N THR A 48 -2.49 25.45 0.31
CA THR A 48 -3.90 25.01 0.47
C THR A 48 -4.07 23.57 0.04
N VAL A 49 -3.54 23.18 -1.14
CA VAL A 49 -3.65 21.78 -1.62
C VAL A 49 -2.86 20.82 -0.73
N ALA A 50 -1.64 21.18 -0.34
CA ALA A 50 -0.83 20.37 0.58
C ALA A 50 -1.51 20.20 1.95
N LYS A 51 -2.12 21.25 2.48
CA LYS A 51 -2.86 21.18 3.76
C LYS A 51 -4.09 20.29 3.64
N ALA A 52 -4.79 20.34 2.53
CA ALA A 52 -5.93 19.47 2.27
C ALA A 52 -5.50 17.99 2.19
N ALA A 53 -4.39 17.70 1.50
CA ALA A 53 -3.82 16.36 1.44
C ALA A 53 -3.40 15.85 2.84
N SER A 54 -2.69 16.69 3.61
CA SER A 54 -2.30 16.42 5.00
C SER A 54 -3.52 16.08 5.88
N ASN A 55 -4.58 16.90 5.81
CA ASN A 55 -5.81 16.66 6.55
C ASN A 55 -6.46 15.30 6.19
N GLY A 56 -6.44 14.94 4.91
CA GLY A 56 -6.98 13.66 4.44
C GLY A 56 -6.20 12.46 4.97
N ILE A 57 -4.87 12.48 4.90
CA ILE A 57 -4.01 11.45 5.49
C ILE A 57 -4.23 11.38 7.00
N GLY A 58 -4.26 12.53 7.68
CA GLY A 58 -4.41 12.63 9.13
C GLY A 58 -5.69 12.01 9.70
N ARG A 59 -6.70 11.74 8.87
CA ARG A 59 -7.92 11.01 9.29
C ARG A 59 -7.66 9.55 9.65
N ASN A 60 -6.65 8.96 9.04
CA ASN A 60 -6.34 7.52 9.17
C ASN A 60 -4.94 7.26 9.75
N VAL A 61 -4.12 8.31 9.88
CA VAL A 61 -2.70 8.22 10.30
C VAL A 61 -2.41 9.31 11.33
N ASN A 62 -2.00 8.91 12.52
CA ASN A 62 -1.72 9.86 13.61
C ASN A 62 -0.29 10.43 13.57
N ASN A 63 0.65 9.74 12.91
CA ASN A 63 2.09 10.04 12.96
C ASN A 63 2.70 10.11 11.56
N ALA A 64 2.06 10.82 10.63
CA ALA A 64 2.67 11.06 9.32
C ALA A 64 3.86 12.02 9.46
N GLN A 65 5.00 11.63 8.90
CA GLN A 65 6.15 12.51 8.74
C GLN A 65 5.96 13.31 7.45
N GLU A 66 5.69 14.59 7.59
CA GLU A 66 5.43 15.46 6.46
C GLU A 66 6.63 16.40 6.21
N ALA A 67 6.86 16.71 4.94
CA ALA A 67 7.84 17.71 4.54
C ALA A 67 7.28 18.56 3.39
N THR A 68 7.69 19.82 3.38
CA THR A 68 7.40 20.77 2.30
C THR A 68 8.74 21.20 1.70
N PRO A 69 9.30 20.42 0.75
CA PRO A 69 10.57 20.73 0.14
C PRO A 69 10.55 22.11 -0.55
N ILE A 70 11.64 22.83 -0.46
CA ILE A 70 11.82 24.05 -1.22
C ILE A 70 12.12 23.65 -2.68
N PRO A 71 11.34 24.12 -3.67
CA PRO A 71 11.61 23.80 -5.06
C PRO A 71 13.00 24.28 -5.47
N SER A 72 13.71 23.49 -6.25
CA SER A 72 15.04 23.83 -6.77
C SER A 72 14.99 24.93 -7.83
N SER A 73 13.83 25.22 -8.40
CA SER A 73 13.57 26.29 -9.35
C SER A 73 12.36 27.09 -8.93
N ALA A 74 12.36 28.39 -9.23
CA ALA A 74 11.20 29.27 -9.07
C ALA A 74 10.14 29.00 -10.15
N ASP A 75 10.51 28.39 -11.27
CA ASP A 75 9.62 28.12 -12.38
C ASP A 75 8.80 26.87 -12.12
N ILE A 76 7.48 26.99 -12.32
CA ILE A 76 6.57 25.86 -12.27
C ILE A 76 6.77 25.01 -13.54
N PRO A 77 7.07 23.69 -13.40
CA PRO A 77 7.30 22.83 -14.55
C PRO A 77 6.05 22.68 -15.44
N GLU A 78 6.26 22.48 -16.73
CA GLU A 78 5.19 22.22 -17.70
C GLU A 78 4.49 20.89 -17.41
N LYS A 79 5.28 19.88 -17.04
CA LYS A 79 4.80 18.52 -16.77
C LYS A 79 5.02 18.19 -15.29
N PRO A 80 4.08 17.44 -14.70
CA PRO A 80 4.23 17.03 -13.31
C PRO A 80 5.39 16.03 -13.15
N GLY A 81 5.98 16.03 -11.97
CA GLY A 81 6.83 14.95 -11.51
C GLY A 81 6.04 13.68 -11.22
N ARG A 82 6.76 12.61 -10.87
CA ARG A 82 6.20 11.32 -10.48
C ARG A 82 7.09 10.68 -9.42
N PHE A 83 6.49 9.89 -8.52
CA PHE A 83 7.26 9.08 -7.59
C PHE A 83 8.11 8.04 -8.34
N ARG A 84 9.24 7.68 -7.74
CA ARG A 84 10.08 6.58 -8.22
C ARG A 84 10.25 5.56 -7.11
N LEU A 85 10.27 4.28 -7.47
CA LEU A 85 10.53 3.21 -6.52
C LEU A 85 12.03 2.94 -6.48
N ILE A 86 12.60 2.96 -5.29
CA ILE A 86 13.99 2.60 -5.03
C ILE A 86 14.04 1.43 -4.04
N ASN A 87 15.05 0.62 -4.18
CA ASN A 87 15.45 -0.34 -3.16
C ASN A 87 16.61 0.27 -2.36
N PRO A 88 16.40 0.69 -1.11
CA PRO A 88 17.44 1.36 -0.32
C PRO A 88 18.64 0.45 0.01
N LEU A 89 18.52 -0.87 -0.21
CA LEU A 89 19.61 -1.83 -0.01
C LEU A 89 20.31 -2.21 -1.30
N GLU A 90 19.86 -1.70 -2.45
CA GLU A 90 20.51 -1.98 -3.73
C GLU A 90 21.95 -1.44 -3.73
N GLY A 91 22.89 -2.33 -4.09
CA GLY A 91 24.34 -2.01 -4.05
C GLY A 91 24.99 -2.02 -2.67
N SER A 92 24.24 -2.27 -1.59
CA SER A 92 24.81 -2.40 -0.24
C SER A 92 25.20 -3.85 0.06
N LYS A 93 26.21 -4.06 0.96
CA LYS A 93 26.57 -5.38 1.46
C LYS A 93 25.37 -6.08 2.15
N LEU A 94 24.48 -5.31 2.77
CA LEU A 94 23.23 -5.82 3.36
C LEU A 94 22.24 -6.28 2.28
N GLY A 95 22.20 -5.66 1.11
CA GLY A 95 21.36 -6.09 -0.02
C GLY A 95 21.79 -7.45 -0.55
N ALA A 96 23.09 -7.76 -0.55
CA ALA A 96 23.58 -9.08 -0.95
C ALA A 96 23.14 -10.20 0.01
N PHE A 97 23.02 -9.93 1.31
CA PHE A 97 22.46 -10.87 2.29
C PHE A 97 20.93 -10.97 2.23
N ALA A 98 20.25 -9.87 1.90
CA ALA A 98 18.79 -9.83 1.78
C ALA A 98 18.28 -10.43 0.45
N GLY A 99 19.12 -10.56 -0.56
CA GLY A 99 18.79 -11.07 -1.91
C GLY A 99 18.28 -12.51 -1.97
N GLY A 100 18.39 -13.26 -0.87
CA GLY A 100 17.88 -14.64 -0.77
C GLY A 100 16.46 -14.78 -0.23
N VAL A 101 15.95 -13.83 0.55
CA VAL A 101 14.65 -13.97 1.24
C VAL A 101 13.98 -12.59 1.40
N GLY A 102 13.49 -11.99 0.31
CA GLY A 102 12.54 -10.88 0.43
C GLY A 102 13.03 -9.47 0.11
N SER A 103 13.96 -9.30 -0.84
CA SER A 103 14.33 -7.97 -1.37
C SER A 103 13.15 -7.18 -1.96
N LEU A 104 12.04 -7.84 -2.28
CA LEU A 104 10.80 -7.20 -2.76
C LEU A 104 10.08 -6.37 -1.68
N GLY A 105 10.30 -6.65 -0.40
CA GLY A 105 9.62 -5.95 0.70
C GLY A 105 10.21 -4.58 1.08
N LEU A 106 11.33 -4.17 0.47
CA LEU A 106 12.04 -2.93 0.81
C LEU A 106 11.91 -1.82 -0.25
N ARG A 107 10.94 -1.93 -1.14
CA ARG A 107 10.65 -0.85 -2.09
C ARG A 107 10.13 0.38 -1.35
N MET A 108 10.74 1.53 -1.61
CA MET A 108 10.35 2.82 -1.06
C MET A 108 10.10 3.80 -2.19
N ALA A 109 9.03 4.58 -2.06
CA ALA A 109 8.78 5.68 -2.99
C ALA A 109 9.66 6.89 -2.62
N THR A 110 10.30 7.49 -3.63
CA THR A 110 10.96 8.79 -3.55
C THR A 110 10.15 9.82 -4.32
N CYS A 111 10.09 11.03 -3.77
CA CYS A 111 9.26 12.12 -4.27
C CYS A 111 10.13 13.28 -4.75
N ASP A 112 11.13 13.02 -5.61
CA ASP A 112 12.05 14.05 -6.08
C ASP A 112 11.29 15.12 -6.90
N GLY A 113 11.41 16.38 -6.48
CA GLY A 113 10.69 17.50 -7.09
C GLY A 113 9.26 17.71 -6.60
N ALA A 114 8.79 16.93 -5.64
CA ALA A 114 7.50 17.16 -4.99
C ALA A 114 7.53 18.45 -4.15
N VAL A 115 6.40 19.14 -4.10
CA VAL A 115 6.22 20.36 -3.30
C VAL A 115 5.71 20.06 -1.89
N TRP A 116 5.20 18.85 -1.66
CA TRP A 116 4.84 18.30 -0.37
C TRP A 116 4.98 16.79 -0.41
N THR A 117 5.38 16.22 0.70
CA THR A 117 5.48 14.77 0.87
C THR A 117 4.98 14.37 2.24
N ALA A 118 4.41 13.17 2.34
CA ALA A 118 4.10 12.53 3.61
C ALA A 118 4.54 11.07 3.59
N LYS A 119 5.06 10.61 4.72
CA LYS A 119 5.41 9.21 4.97
C LYS A 119 4.78 8.75 6.25
N ALA A 120 4.21 7.57 6.24
CA ALA A 120 3.62 6.97 7.43
C ALA A 120 3.93 5.48 7.48
N VAL A 121 4.12 4.98 8.69
CA VAL A 121 4.29 3.56 8.96
C VAL A 121 3.21 3.14 9.93
N ARG A 122 2.43 2.13 9.56
CA ARG A 122 1.48 1.48 10.45
C ARG A 122 1.98 0.08 10.76
N SER A 123 2.22 -0.18 12.04
CA SER A 123 2.48 -1.55 12.53
C SER A 123 1.16 -2.33 12.52
N ILE A 124 1.15 -3.46 11.85
CA ILE A 124 0.05 -4.39 11.82
C ILE A 124 0.46 -5.59 12.66
N SER A 125 -0.49 -6.21 13.35
CA SER A 125 -0.21 -7.39 14.20
C SER A 125 0.56 -8.46 13.42
N GLY A 126 1.70 -8.89 13.96
CA GLY A 126 2.68 -9.74 13.29
C GLY A 126 3.80 -8.92 12.64
N ASP A 127 4.64 -9.56 11.83
CA ASP A 127 5.79 -8.95 11.14
C ASP A 127 5.42 -8.02 9.96
N SER A 128 4.16 -7.56 9.89
CA SER A 128 3.65 -6.82 8.75
C SER A 128 3.63 -5.32 9.08
N ASN A 129 4.54 -4.57 8.44
CA ASN A 129 4.52 -3.12 8.46
C ASN A 129 3.96 -2.61 7.15
N LEU A 130 2.97 -1.73 7.23
CA LEU A 130 2.49 -0.98 6.09
C LEU A 130 3.25 0.33 6.02
N ASN A 131 3.93 0.56 4.89
CA ASN A 131 4.61 1.82 4.59
C ASN A 131 3.79 2.57 3.55
N LEU A 132 3.39 3.80 3.88
CA LEU A 132 2.66 4.70 3.01
C LEU A 132 3.55 5.89 2.65
N SER A 133 3.54 6.29 1.39
CA SER A 133 4.17 7.52 0.89
C SER A 133 3.17 8.30 0.05
N ALA A 134 3.14 9.61 0.21
CA ALA A 134 2.38 10.54 -0.61
C ALA A 134 3.30 11.62 -1.15
N CYS A 135 3.20 11.93 -2.44
CA CYS A 135 3.96 12.95 -3.12
C CYS A 135 3.00 13.89 -3.87
N LEU A 136 3.09 15.18 -3.63
CA LEU A 136 2.36 16.20 -4.35
C LEU A 136 3.32 16.95 -5.28
N PHE A 137 3.12 16.84 -6.59
CA PHE A 137 3.95 17.49 -7.61
C PHE A 137 3.18 18.62 -8.27
N GLN A 138 3.68 19.83 -8.17
CA GLN A 138 3.10 21.00 -8.84
C GLN A 138 3.55 21.07 -10.30
N TYR A 139 2.62 21.42 -11.19
CA TYR A 139 2.91 21.74 -12.58
C TYR A 139 1.96 22.86 -13.07
N LYS A 140 2.14 23.37 -14.29
CA LYS A 140 1.33 24.51 -14.78
C LYS A 140 -0.16 24.24 -14.86
N GLY A 141 -0.59 22.97 -15.02
CA GLY A 141 -2.00 22.58 -15.05
C GLY A 141 -2.63 22.36 -13.67
N GLY A 142 -1.84 22.34 -12.58
CA GLY A 142 -2.31 22.01 -11.25
C GLY A 142 -1.33 21.15 -10.47
N TYR A 143 -1.78 19.96 -10.04
CA TYR A 143 -0.95 19.06 -9.24
C TYR A 143 -1.15 17.60 -9.64
N HIS A 144 -0.09 16.79 -9.53
CA HIS A 144 -0.21 15.35 -9.40
C HIS A 144 -0.09 14.93 -7.95
N LEU A 145 -1.03 14.13 -7.49
CA LEU A 145 -0.98 13.46 -6.20
C LEU A 145 -0.69 11.98 -6.44
N ASP A 146 0.50 11.58 -6.08
CA ASP A 146 0.94 10.20 -6.16
C ASP A 146 0.91 9.58 -4.77
N LEU A 147 0.12 8.52 -4.60
CA LEU A 147 -0.03 7.77 -3.37
C LEU A 147 0.51 6.36 -3.59
N TYR A 148 1.39 5.92 -2.70
CA TYR A 148 2.00 4.59 -2.74
C TYR A 148 1.97 3.96 -1.36
N ALA A 149 1.63 2.69 -1.31
CA ALA A 149 1.72 1.89 -0.10
C ALA A 149 2.28 0.50 -0.41
N VAL A 150 3.08 -0.03 0.50
CA VAL A 150 3.61 -1.38 0.44
C VAL A 150 3.48 -2.03 1.82
N PHE A 151 3.04 -3.28 1.84
CA PHE A 151 2.94 -4.09 3.05
C PHE A 151 3.17 -5.57 2.76
N THR A 152 3.48 -6.32 3.81
CA THR A 152 3.61 -7.77 3.72
C THR A 152 2.33 -8.41 4.20
N LYS A 153 1.73 -9.24 3.37
CA LYS A 153 0.62 -10.10 3.72
C LYS A 153 1.14 -11.50 4.04
N GLN A 154 0.66 -12.07 5.13
CA GLN A 154 1.01 -13.42 5.54
C GLN A 154 -0.24 -14.29 5.45
N GLU A 155 -0.21 -15.33 4.63
CA GLU A 155 -1.30 -16.27 4.43
C GLU A 155 -0.89 -17.66 4.93
N GLY A 156 -1.85 -18.39 5.51
CA GLY A 156 -1.62 -19.71 6.08
C GLY A 156 -0.89 -19.69 7.44
N GLY A 157 -0.51 -20.87 7.92
CA GLY A 157 0.09 -21.09 9.22
C GLY A 157 -0.94 -21.22 10.36
N LEU A 158 -0.46 -21.71 11.52
CA LEU A 158 -1.31 -22.00 12.68
C LEU A 158 -2.03 -20.79 13.28
N LEU A 159 -1.55 -19.58 13.00
CA LEU A 159 -2.11 -18.33 13.52
C LEU A 159 -3.10 -17.65 12.56
N GLN A 160 -3.51 -18.34 11.46
CA GLN A 160 -4.45 -17.76 10.49
C GLN A 160 -5.75 -17.32 11.15
N ILE A 161 -6.36 -18.16 11.99
CA ILE A 161 -7.63 -17.86 12.68
C ILE A 161 -7.52 -16.60 13.53
N SER A 162 -6.42 -16.44 14.28
CA SER A 162 -6.21 -15.26 15.12
C SER A 162 -6.04 -13.99 14.29
N ARG A 163 -5.40 -14.09 13.12
CA ARG A 163 -5.26 -12.95 12.18
C ARG A 163 -6.61 -12.56 11.58
N ASP A 164 -7.39 -13.53 11.14
CA ASP A 164 -8.72 -13.29 10.56
C ASP A 164 -9.66 -12.61 11.58
N MET A 165 -9.61 -13.02 12.84
CA MET A 165 -10.35 -12.35 13.92
C MET A 165 -9.85 -10.91 14.16
N ALA A 166 -8.54 -10.67 14.13
CA ALA A 166 -7.99 -9.34 14.27
C ALA A 166 -8.39 -8.44 13.09
N HIS A 167 -8.33 -8.95 11.85
CA HIS A 167 -8.76 -8.22 10.67
C HIS A 167 -10.25 -7.88 10.68
N ALA A 168 -11.10 -8.75 11.20
CA ALA A 168 -12.53 -8.48 11.35
C ALA A 168 -12.84 -7.31 12.30
N LEU A 169 -11.95 -7.04 13.27
CA LEU A 169 -12.10 -5.97 14.26
C LEU A 169 -11.47 -4.63 13.81
N VAL A 170 -10.35 -4.68 13.07
CA VAL A 170 -9.50 -3.50 12.80
C VAL A 170 -9.44 -3.16 11.30
N GLY A 171 -10.02 -3.99 10.45
CA GLY A 171 -9.91 -3.92 9.00
C GLY A 171 -8.61 -4.51 8.45
N THR A 172 -8.59 -4.82 7.17
CA THR A 172 -7.41 -5.33 6.49
C THR A 172 -6.42 -4.20 6.13
N PRO A 173 -5.14 -4.50 5.89
CA PRO A 173 -4.19 -3.51 5.36
C PRO A 173 -4.65 -2.89 4.04
N GLU A 174 -5.29 -3.68 3.19
CA GLU A 174 -5.86 -3.25 1.92
C GLU A 174 -6.98 -2.22 2.12
N GLU A 175 -7.98 -2.52 2.97
CA GLU A 175 -9.10 -1.61 3.27
C GLU A 175 -8.61 -0.30 3.88
N TRP A 176 -7.64 -0.37 4.80
CA TRP A 176 -7.07 0.82 5.41
C TRP A 176 -6.30 1.67 4.39
N THR A 177 -5.53 1.03 3.50
CA THR A 177 -4.78 1.72 2.45
C THR A 177 -5.73 2.45 1.51
N GLU A 178 -6.75 1.74 1.01
CA GLU A 178 -7.73 2.31 0.10
C GLU A 178 -8.49 3.47 0.76
N LYS A 179 -8.95 3.28 2.00
CA LYS A 179 -9.60 4.34 2.76
C LYS A 179 -8.71 5.56 2.92
N THR A 180 -7.43 5.38 3.25
CA THR A 180 -6.50 6.50 3.43
C THR A 180 -6.28 7.25 2.13
N PHE A 181 -6.13 6.53 1.02
CA PHE A 181 -5.96 7.13 -0.30
C PHE A 181 -7.20 7.94 -0.72
N LEU A 182 -8.38 7.34 -0.59
CA LEU A 182 -9.64 8.02 -0.91
C LEU A 182 -9.90 9.23 -0.02
N ASP A 183 -9.69 9.12 1.28
CA ASP A 183 -9.89 10.23 2.22
C ASP A 183 -8.91 11.39 1.92
N THR A 184 -7.70 11.09 1.41
CA THR A 184 -6.75 12.12 0.99
C THR A 184 -7.28 12.90 -0.20
N VAL A 185 -7.75 12.22 -1.23
CA VAL A 185 -8.28 12.86 -2.45
C VAL A 185 -9.59 13.60 -2.17
N ARG A 186 -10.49 13.00 -1.41
CA ARG A 186 -11.75 13.63 -0.99
C ARG A 186 -11.53 14.90 -0.18
N SER A 187 -10.51 14.89 0.69
CA SER A 187 -10.15 16.08 1.46
C SER A 187 -9.70 17.23 0.55
N ILE A 188 -8.95 16.93 -0.51
CA ILE A 188 -8.58 17.93 -1.51
C ILE A 188 -9.84 18.43 -2.25
N HIS A 189 -10.66 17.52 -2.76
CA HIS A 189 -11.88 17.85 -3.48
C HIS A 189 -12.84 18.72 -2.65
N ALA A 190 -12.95 18.46 -1.35
CA ALA A 190 -13.78 19.24 -0.44
C ALA A 190 -13.17 20.61 -0.05
N SER A 191 -11.86 20.78 -0.22
CA SER A 191 -11.15 21.99 0.26
C SER A 191 -10.86 23.00 -0.85
N VAL A 192 -10.81 22.56 -2.11
CA VAL A 192 -10.49 23.41 -3.25
C VAL A 192 -11.41 23.06 -4.43
N ASP A 193 -11.70 24.08 -5.27
CA ASP A 193 -12.35 23.84 -6.55
C ASP A 193 -11.34 23.17 -7.48
N ALA A 194 -11.56 21.89 -7.77
CA ALA A 194 -10.65 21.08 -8.54
C ALA A 194 -11.38 20.01 -9.37
N GLU A 195 -10.97 19.86 -10.62
CA GLU A 195 -11.27 18.67 -11.41
C GLU A 195 -10.24 17.58 -11.07
N ILE A 196 -10.68 16.43 -10.60
CA ILE A 196 -9.81 15.33 -10.17
C ILE A 196 -10.03 14.10 -11.04
N THR A 197 -8.97 13.67 -11.72
CA THR A 197 -8.96 12.50 -12.59
C THR A 197 -7.96 11.47 -12.09
N LEU A 198 -8.37 10.21 -11.98
CA LEU A 198 -7.46 9.10 -11.73
C LEU A 198 -6.72 8.75 -13.03
N LEU A 199 -5.40 8.79 -13.00
CA LEU A 199 -4.55 8.44 -14.14
C LEU A 199 -4.13 6.97 -14.11
N GLU A 200 -3.71 6.50 -12.95
CA GLU A 200 -3.20 5.13 -12.78
C GLU A 200 -3.58 4.57 -11.41
N ALA A 201 -3.83 3.28 -11.36
CA ALA A 201 -4.18 2.56 -10.14
C ALA A 201 -3.65 1.13 -10.14
N GLN A 202 -3.15 0.69 -8.99
CA GLN A 202 -2.79 -0.69 -8.71
C GLN A 202 -3.18 -1.03 -7.27
N PRO A 203 -4.05 -2.03 -7.03
CA PRO A 203 -4.92 -2.69 -8.02
C PRO A 203 -5.90 -1.70 -8.68
N GLU A 204 -6.50 -2.09 -9.79
CA GLU A 204 -7.52 -1.28 -10.46
C GLU A 204 -8.72 -1.02 -9.55
N ILE A 205 -9.34 0.15 -9.70
CA ILE A 205 -10.57 0.51 -9.01
C ILE A 205 -11.66 0.87 -10.03
N SER A 206 -12.91 0.58 -9.67
CA SER A 206 -14.06 0.89 -10.50
C SER A 206 -14.75 2.17 -10.05
N GLY A 207 -15.29 2.93 -11.01
CA GLY A 207 -16.03 4.16 -10.73
C GLY A 207 -15.15 5.32 -10.29
N THR A 208 -15.74 6.28 -9.61
CA THR A 208 -15.10 7.51 -9.13
C THR A 208 -15.31 7.71 -7.62
N PRO A 209 -14.89 6.76 -6.76
CA PRO A 209 -15.19 6.82 -5.33
C PRO A 209 -14.53 8.02 -4.62
N TRP A 210 -13.57 8.67 -5.23
CA TRP A 210 -12.94 9.90 -4.71
C TRP A 210 -13.81 11.14 -4.86
N LEU A 211 -14.88 11.10 -5.67
CA LEU A 211 -15.86 12.18 -5.78
C LEU A 211 -16.98 12.07 -4.73
N ASP A 212 -17.10 10.93 -4.06
CA ASP A 212 -18.09 10.77 -2.98
C ASP A 212 -17.72 11.68 -1.81
N SER A 213 -18.75 12.15 -1.08
CA SER A 213 -18.49 12.91 0.14
C SER A 213 -17.72 12.07 1.16
N ILE A 214 -16.93 12.73 2.01
CA ILE A 214 -16.12 12.05 3.05
C ILE A 214 -16.99 11.23 4.00
N ASP A 215 -18.23 11.70 4.24
CA ASP A 215 -19.20 11.07 5.14
C ASP A 215 -20.11 10.06 4.43
N ALA A 216 -19.95 9.84 3.11
CA ALA A 216 -20.73 8.85 2.40
C ALA A 216 -20.35 7.45 2.88
N PRO A 217 -21.34 6.58 3.21
CA PRO A 217 -21.05 5.20 3.58
C PRO A 217 -20.36 4.50 2.41
N GLN A 218 -19.21 3.88 2.68
CA GLN A 218 -18.50 3.13 1.66
C GLN A 218 -19.40 1.99 1.17
N ARG A 219 -19.67 1.93 -0.12
CA ARG A 219 -20.40 0.83 -0.71
C ARG A 219 -19.53 -0.43 -0.58
N LYS A 220 -20.09 -1.41 0.15
CA LYS A 220 -19.50 -2.74 0.28
C LYS A 220 -19.63 -3.54 -1.01
#